data_29e044ce563f9f0eb262a481625c10d8
#
_entry.id   29e044ce563f9f0eb262a481625c10d8
#
_cell.length_a   1.000
_cell.length_b   1.000
_cell.length_c   1.000
_cell.angle_alpha   90.00
_cell.angle_beta   90.00
_cell.angle_gamma   90.00
#
_symmetry.space_group_name_H-M   'P 1'
#
loop_
_entity.id
_entity.type
_entity.pdbx_description
1 polymer ?
#
loop_
_entity_poly.entity_id
_entity_poly.type
_entity_poly.pdbx_seq_one_letter_code
_entity_poly.pdbx_strand_id
1 'polypeptide(L)'
;MGDLVQTLPALSDAARAIPGISFDWIVDESFAQVPGWHRNVETVIPSAFRRWRKNWGRAFKSGEPQSFLRKVRAQKYDFVIDVQCELKSALATRLARGPRYGYDHRTVHEWGAQFAYQKKFFVPKDRHSLQRMRQLLAGALGYEYEEESLDYGIDRSRLGPVLIDLPERFVVFIHSTSWTSKVWPEFCWQDLLSKVTSDGYAVLLPWGDEAERQRAVRIAAGNNKAIVLPALSISEKAAIINRASATVGLDTGLSHIAAALDIPSITIYGATDPLLVGATGQHQLHLASTFECVGCHEVECKYSGPADFKPACLVEIKPEHVWQKLKHLSPGVASEVVSLGAN
;
A
#
# COMPACT_ATOMS: atom_id res chain seq x y z
N MET A 1 3.64 2.45 3.88
CA MET A 1 3.16 1.07 3.59
C MET A 1 3.08 0.83 2.09
N GLY A 2 2.48 1.74 1.30
CA GLY A 2 2.41 1.59 -0.17
C GLY A 2 3.78 1.32 -0.81
N ASP A 3 4.79 2.12 -0.49
CA ASP A 3 6.16 1.95 -1.02
C ASP A 3 6.76 0.56 -0.72
N LEU A 4 6.44 -0.02 0.45
CA LEU A 4 6.91 -1.36 0.79
C LEU A 4 6.30 -2.41 -0.14
N VAL A 5 4.99 -2.32 -0.38
CA VAL A 5 4.29 -3.22 -1.31
C VAL A 5 4.81 -3.01 -2.74
N GLN A 6 4.99 -1.76 -3.18
CA GLN A 6 5.52 -1.43 -4.50
C GLN A 6 6.98 -1.86 -4.71
N THR A 7 7.73 -2.14 -3.65
CA THR A 7 9.10 -2.67 -3.74
C THR A 7 9.12 -4.18 -4.01
N LEU A 8 8.09 -4.93 -3.64
CA LEU A 8 8.08 -6.40 -3.75
C LEU A 8 8.40 -6.93 -5.16
N PRO A 9 7.87 -6.34 -6.26
CA PRO A 9 8.19 -6.78 -7.60
C PRO A 9 9.68 -6.70 -7.95
N ALA A 10 10.40 -5.72 -7.40
CA ALA A 10 11.83 -5.60 -7.61
C ALA A 10 12.62 -6.80 -7.04
N LEU A 11 12.13 -7.39 -5.93
CA LEU A 11 12.72 -8.61 -5.36
C LEU A 11 12.41 -9.83 -6.24
N SER A 12 11.21 -9.89 -6.80
CA SER A 12 10.82 -10.98 -7.72
C SER A 12 11.65 -10.94 -9.00
N ASP A 13 11.89 -9.75 -9.56
CA ASP A 13 12.76 -9.58 -10.73
C ASP A 13 14.20 -10.03 -10.42
N ALA A 14 14.74 -9.60 -9.30
CA ALA A 14 16.08 -10.00 -8.86
C ALA A 14 16.18 -11.52 -8.65
N ALA A 15 15.14 -12.14 -8.05
CA ALA A 15 15.10 -13.58 -7.82
C ALA A 15 14.99 -14.39 -9.13
N ARG A 16 14.33 -13.82 -10.14
CA ARG A 16 14.27 -14.42 -11.49
C ARG A 16 15.61 -14.34 -12.20
N ALA A 17 16.31 -13.21 -12.04
CA ALA A 17 17.59 -12.95 -12.74
C ALA A 17 18.79 -13.61 -12.04
N ILE A 18 18.75 -13.75 -10.72
CA ILE A 18 19.88 -14.24 -9.91
C ILE A 18 19.42 -15.42 -9.06
N PRO A 19 19.65 -16.67 -9.53
CA PRO A 19 19.27 -17.86 -8.78
C PRO A 19 19.89 -17.90 -7.37
N GLY A 20 19.07 -18.19 -6.38
CA GLY A 20 19.52 -18.31 -4.98
C GLY A 20 19.67 -16.96 -4.23
N ILE A 21 19.32 -15.83 -4.84
CA ILE A 21 19.30 -14.56 -4.11
C ILE A 21 18.24 -14.58 -3.01
N SER A 22 18.60 -14.08 -1.83
CA SER A 22 17.70 -13.86 -0.72
C SER A 22 17.86 -12.47 -0.13
N PHE A 23 16.87 -12.01 0.60
CA PHE A 23 16.84 -10.65 1.14
C PHE A 23 16.59 -10.63 2.64
N ASP A 24 17.38 -9.84 3.35
CA ASP A 24 17.04 -9.35 4.67
C ASP A 24 16.49 -7.91 4.52
N TRP A 25 15.36 -7.63 5.15
CA TRP A 25 14.69 -6.35 4.97
C TRP A 25 14.59 -5.55 6.27
N ILE A 26 15.24 -4.39 6.32
CA ILE A 26 15.06 -3.43 7.40
C ILE A 26 13.81 -2.60 7.12
N VAL A 27 12.86 -2.59 8.06
CA VAL A 27 11.57 -1.92 7.90
C VAL A 27 11.12 -1.27 9.22
N ASP A 28 10.24 -0.27 9.16
CA ASP A 28 9.57 0.28 10.35
C ASP A 28 8.74 -0.81 11.05
N GLU A 29 8.84 -0.90 12.37
CA GLU A 29 8.16 -1.93 13.19
C GLU A 29 6.65 -2.04 12.91
N SER A 30 6.01 -0.90 12.57
CA SER A 30 4.58 -0.85 12.27
C SER A 30 4.20 -1.63 11.00
N PHE A 31 5.15 -1.91 10.12
CA PHE A 31 4.93 -2.57 8.83
C PHE A 31 5.76 -3.83 8.65
N ALA A 32 6.32 -4.36 9.74
CA ALA A 32 7.25 -5.49 9.70
C ALA A 32 6.65 -6.76 9.08
N GLN A 33 5.32 -6.88 9.04
CA GLN A 33 4.65 -8.04 8.45
C GLN A 33 4.75 -8.07 6.92
N VAL A 34 4.74 -6.90 6.24
CA VAL A 34 4.63 -6.81 4.78
C VAL A 34 5.81 -7.46 4.03
N PRO A 35 7.08 -7.18 4.35
CA PRO A 35 8.19 -7.84 3.67
C PRO A 35 8.21 -9.35 3.85
N GLY A 36 7.74 -9.84 5.01
CA GLY A 36 7.71 -11.27 5.34
C GLY A 36 6.78 -12.10 4.44
N TRP A 37 5.87 -11.48 3.69
CA TRP A 37 5.02 -12.18 2.74
C TRP A 37 5.76 -12.59 1.47
N HIS A 38 6.86 -11.90 1.13
CA HIS A 38 7.60 -12.21 -0.08
C HIS A 38 8.43 -13.49 0.08
N ARG A 39 8.35 -14.39 -0.92
CA ARG A 39 8.99 -15.72 -0.88
C ARG A 39 10.51 -15.69 -0.72
N ASN A 40 11.19 -14.66 -1.21
CA ASN A 40 12.65 -14.50 -1.15
C ASN A 40 13.13 -13.62 0.02
N VAL A 41 12.24 -13.15 0.90
CA VAL A 41 12.64 -12.48 2.13
C VAL A 41 12.84 -13.53 3.22
N GLU A 42 14.08 -13.62 3.72
CA GLU A 42 14.46 -14.57 4.78
C GLU A 42 14.30 -13.94 6.16
N THR A 43 14.83 -12.71 6.34
CA THR A 43 14.80 -12.03 7.63
C THR A 43 14.19 -10.67 7.53
N VAL A 44 13.20 -10.39 8.37
CA VAL A 44 12.68 -9.03 8.59
C VAL A 44 13.33 -8.45 9.84
N ILE A 45 13.94 -7.27 9.72
CA ILE A 45 14.63 -6.55 10.80
C ILE A 45 13.82 -5.30 11.15
N PRO A 46 12.92 -5.35 12.15
CA PRO A 46 12.13 -4.20 12.54
C PRO A 46 13.00 -3.09 13.12
N SER A 47 12.77 -1.85 12.68
CA SER A 47 13.36 -0.63 13.22
C SER A 47 12.30 0.22 13.89
N ALA A 48 12.63 0.83 15.02
CA ALA A 48 11.71 1.70 15.75
C ALA A 48 12.19 3.16 15.78
N PHE A 49 12.86 3.63 14.72
CA PHE A 49 13.42 4.98 14.65
C PHE A 49 12.41 6.09 14.98
N ARG A 50 11.14 5.95 14.54
CA ARG A 50 10.07 6.91 14.84
C ARG A 50 9.76 6.96 16.33
N ARG A 51 9.73 5.82 17.00
CA ARG A 51 9.44 5.71 18.43
C ARG A 51 10.67 6.12 19.25
N TRP A 52 11.87 5.67 18.90
CA TRP A 52 13.11 6.04 19.60
C TRP A 52 13.35 7.54 19.58
N ARG A 53 13.09 8.22 18.43
CA ARG A 53 13.25 9.68 18.33
C ARG A 53 12.40 10.45 19.33
N LYS A 54 11.23 9.92 19.73
CA LYS A 54 10.37 10.56 20.74
C LYS A 54 10.95 10.48 22.16
N ASN A 55 11.73 9.43 22.46
CA ASN A 55 12.32 9.24 23.78
C ASN A 55 13.62 8.40 23.71
N TRP A 56 14.71 9.02 23.32
CA TRP A 56 16.01 8.36 23.21
C TRP A 56 16.54 7.78 24.52
N GLY A 57 16.33 8.49 25.65
CA GLY A 57 16.78 8.02 26.96
C GLY A 57 16.15 6.68 27.36
N ARG A 58 14.86 6.51 27.10
CA ARG A 58 14.14 5.24 27.34
C ARG A 58 14.59 4.14 26.36
N ALA A 59 14.76 4.51 25.10
CA ALA A 59 15.18 3.57 24.07
C ALA A 59 16.58 2.99 24.36
N PHE A 60 17.55 3.82 24.79
CA PHE A 60 18.89 3.35 25.18
C PHE A 60 18.85 2.45 26.42
N LYS A 61 18.05 2.79 27.42
CA LYS A 61 17.90 1.98 28.65
C LYS A 61 17.26 0.62 28.37
N SER A 62 16.38 0.52 27.39
CA SER A 62 15.74 -0.76 27.00
C SER A 62 16.67 -1.70 26.24
N GLY A 63 17.80 -1.24 25.71
CA GLY A 63 18.71 -2.04 24.89
C GLY A 63 18.21 -2.32 23.46
N GLU A 64 17.06 -1.76 23.06
CA GLU A 64 16.49 -1.98 21.72
C GLU A 64 17.39 -1.50 20.56
N PRO A 65 17.98 -0.28 20.60
CA PRO A 65 18.88 0.17 19.54
C PRO A 65 20.12 -0.73 19.41
N GLN A 66 20.66 -1.22 20.53
CA GLN A 66 21.80 -2.14 20.53
C GLN A 66 21.43 -3.50 19.94
N SER A 67 20.22 -4.00 20.25
CA SER A 67 19.69 -5.24 19.67
C SER A 67 19.47 -5.08 18.16
N PHE A 68 18.88 -3.98 17.72
CA PHE A 68 18.74 -3.64 16.30
C PHE A 68 20.09 -3.61 15.58
N LEU A 69 21.08 -2.89 16.15
CA LEU A 69 22.42 -2.80 15.58
C LEU A 69 23.07 -4.19 15.44
N ARG A 70 22.94 -5.05 16.45
CA ARG A 70 23.45 -6.43 16.39
C ARG A 70 22.82 -7.21 15.24
N LYS A 71 21.48 -7.12 15.05
CA LYS A 71 20.78 -7.80 13.95
C LYS A 71 21.24 -7.30 12.59
N VAL A 72 21.31 -5.98 12.39
CA VAL A 72 21.75 -5.36 11.13
C VAL A 72 23.20 -5.72 10.79
N ARG A 73 24.03 -5.98 11.80
CA ARG A 73 25.45 -6.32 11.64
C ARG A 73 25.75 -7.81 11.82
N ALA A 74 24.73 -8.64 11.95
CA ALA A 74 24.90 -10.08 12.21
C ALA A 74 25.70 -10.77 11.10
N GLN A 75 25.51 -10.33 9.87
CA GLN A 75 26.22 -10.84 8.69
C GLN A 75 26.79 -9.72 7.83
N LYS A 76 27.59 -10.09 6.86
CA LYS A 76 28.08 -9.21 5.78
C LYS A 76 27.24 -9.48 4.54
N TYR A 77 26.67 -8.42 3.99
CA TYR A 77 25.85 -8.48 2.79
C TYR A 77 26.69 -8.22 1.54
N ASP A 78 26.37 -8.90 0.46
CA ASP A 78 26.96 -8.62 -0.85
C ASP A 78 26.48 -7.27 -1.40
N PHE A 79 25.24 -6.90 -1.09
CA PHE A 79 24.63 -5.63 -1.46
C PHE A 79 23.78 -5.08 -0.32
N VAL A 80 23.83 -3.78 -0.08
CA VAL A 80 22.94 -3.05 0.82
C VAL A 80 22.26 -1.96 0.01
N ILE A 81 20.98 -2.10 -0.30
CA ILE A 81 20.26 -1.23 -1.23
C ILE A 81 19.19 -0.46 -0.46
N ASP A 82 19.22 0.87 -0.55
CA ASP A 82 18.20 1.74 0.04
C ASP A 82 17.22 2.19 -1.04
N VAL A 83 16.01 1.66 -0.99
CA VAL A 83 14.93 1.99 -1.94
C VAL A 83 14.11 3.20 -1.52
N GLN A 84 14.11 3.56 -0.22
CA GLN A 84 13.38 4.73 0.28
C GLN A 84 14.20 6.01 0.11
N CYS A 85 15.51 5.92 0.32
CA CYS A 85 16.45 7.05 0.21
C CYS A 85 16.01 8.29 1.02
N GLU A 86 15.52 8.05 2.24
CA GLU A 86 15.26 9.03 3.28
C GLU A 86 16.41 9.03 4.30
N LEU A 87 16.57 10.08 5.12
CA LEU A 87 17.65 10.16 6.10
C LEU A 87 17.64 9.00 7.10
N LYS A 88 16.45 8.53 7.50
CA LYS A 88 16.32 7.39 8.44
C LYS A 88 16.76 6.06 7.81
N SER A 89 16.41 5.81 6.53
CA SER A 89 16.83 4.60 5.80
C SER A 89 18.30 4.66 5.44
N ALA A 90 18.80 5.83 5.08
CA ALA A 90 20.23 6.09 4.86
C ALA A 90 21.09 5.79 6.11
N LEU A 91 20.58 6.14 7.31
CA LEU A 91 21.23 5.78 8.58
C LEU A 91 21.27 4.25 8.74
N ALA A 92 20.15 3.54 8.52
CA ALA A 92 20.11 2.09 8.60
C ALA A 92 21.08 1.44 7.61
N THR A 93 21.15 1.95 6.39
CA THR A 93 22.09 1.54 5.34
C THR A 93 23.55 1.70 5.77
N ARG A 94 23.88 2.80 6.46
CA ARG A 94 25.24 3.04 7.03
C ARG A 94 25.60 2.06 8.14
N LEU A 95 24.63 1.54 8.88
CA LEU A 95 24.85 0.58 9.96
C LEU A 95 25.12 -0.83 9.44
N ALA A 96 24.56 -1.20 8.29
CA ALA A 96 24.77 -2.51 7.67
C ALA A 96 26.19 -2.71 7.14
N ARG A 97 26.63 -3.96 7.04
CA ARG A 97 27.96 -4.36 6.60
C ARG A 97 27.91 -4.83 5.15
N GLY A 98 28.34 -4.00 4.22
CA GLY A 98 28.40 -4.32 2.79
C GLY A 98 28.51 -3.09 1.91
N PRO A 99 28.67 -3.25 0.58
CA PRO A 99 28.61 -2.15 -0.38
C PRO A 99 27.22 -1.53 -0.41
N ARG A 100 27.12 -0.20 -0.38
CA ARG A 100 25.87 0.54 -0.21
C ARG A 100 25.47 1.24 -1.50
N TYR A 101 24.20 1.05 -1.88
CA TYR A 101 23.59 1.50 -3.12
C TYR A 101 22.32 2.32 -2.83
N GLY A 102 22.02 3.31 -3.67
CA GLY A 102 20.81 4.11 -3.58
C GLY A 102 20.74 5.12 -4.73
N TYR A 103 19.74 6.02 -4.68
CA TYR A 103 19.59 7.06 -5.69
C TYR A 103 20.69 8.12 -5.61
N ASP A 104 20.94 8.79 -6.73
CA ASP A 104 21.87 9.92 -6.80
C ASP A 104 21.24 11.21 -6.20
N HIS A 105 22.05 12.28 -6.15
CA HIS A 105 21.63 13.57 -5.60
C HIS A 105 20.46 14.24 -6.32
N ARG A 106 20.18 13.89 -7.58
CA ARG A 106 19.09 14.44 -8.39
C ARG A 106 17.77 13.74 -8.12
N THR A 107 17.82 12.46 -7.75
CA THR A 107 16.66 11.58 -7.68
C THR A 107 16.37 11.00 -6.31
N VAL A 108 17.24 11.24 -5.33
CA VAL A 108 17.03 10.92 -3.92
C VAL A 108 15.75 11.59 -3.38
N HIS A 109 15.08 10.94 -2.46
CA HIS A 109 13.85 11.47 -1.86
C HIS A 109 14.15 12.62 -0.88
N GLU A 110 15.04 12.38 0.09
CA GLU A 110 15.52 13.41 1.00
C GLU A 110 16.97 13.75 0.71
N TRP A 111 17.24 15.05 0.48
CA TRP A 111 18.60 15.53 0.28
C TRP A 111 19.46 15.20 1.51
N GLY A 112 20.65 14.69 1.26
CA GLY A 112 21.57 14.23 2.32
C GLY A 112 21.65 12.72 2.42
N ALA A 113 20.58 11.97 2.10
CA ALA A 113 20.60 10.51 2.15
C ALA A 113 21.64 9.91 1.18
N GLN A 114 21.88 10.54 0.02
CA GLN A 114 22.88 10.09 -0.98
C GLN A 114 24.31 9.99 -0.44
N PHE A 115 24.64 10.64 0.68
CA PHE A 115 25.97 10.52 1.31
C PHE A 115 26.18 9.17 2.03
N ALA A 116 25.11 8.41 2.24
CA ALA A 116 25.22 7.06 2.80
C ALA A 116 25.70 6.03 1.76
N TYR A 117 25.54 6.30 0.47
CA TYR A 117 25.76 5.32 -0.61
C TYR A 117 27.13 5.46 -1.26
N GLN A 118 27.76 4.33 -1.58
CA GLN A 118 29.02 4.24 -2.31
C GLN A 118 28.76 4.26 -3.82
N LYS A 119 27.73 3.55 -4.28
CA LYS A 119 27.25 3.58 -5.66
C LYS A 119 25.86 4.21 -5.72
N LYS A 120 25.68 5.09 -6.71
CA LYS A 120 24.49 5.92 -6.84
C LYS A 120 23.95 5.83 -8.24
N PHE A 121 22.63 5.69 -8.35
CA PHE A 121 21.95 5.53 -9.63
C PHE A 121 21.01 6.70 -9.87
N PHE A 122 21.06 7.22 -11.09
CA PHE A 122 20.05 8.14 -11.58
C PHE A 122 18.81 7.36 -12.01
N VAL A 123 17.68 7.61 -11.37
CA VAL A 123 16.37 7.04 -11.74
C VAL A 123 15.37 8.17 -11.79
N PRO A 124 14.81 8.52 -12.97
CA PRO A 124 13.93 9.68 -13.14
C PRO A 124 12.75 9.71 -12.15
N LYS A 125 12.39 10.91 -11.67
CA LYS A 125 11.29 11.10 -10.69
C LYS A 125 9.90 11.07 -11.33
N ASP A 126 9.82 11.27 -12.62
CA ASP A 126 8.61 11.25 -13.44
C ASP A 126 8.14 9.83 -13.83
N ARG A 127 8.87 8.80 -13.40
CA ARG A 127 8.45 7.41 -13.52
C ARG A 127 7.63 6.97 -12.31
N HIS A 128 6.74 6.02 -12.54
CA HIS A 128 5.97 5.38 -11.46
C HIS A 128 6.90 4.84 -10.36
N SER A 129 6.55 5.03 -9.09
CA SER A 129 7.40 4.68 -7.93
C SER A 129 7.81 3.20 -7.92
N LEU A 130 6.90 2.28 -8.29
CA LEU A 130 7.20 0.85 -8.45
C LEU A 130 8.30 0.61 -9.49
N GLN A 131 8.22 1.27 -10.64
CA GLN A 131 9.25 1.11 -11.69
C GLN A 131 10.58 1.72 -11.28
N ARG A 132 10.56 2.81 -10.52
CA ARG A 132 11.78 3.39 -9.96
C ARG A 132 12.51 2.42 -9.02
N MET A 133 11.77 1.70 -8.17
CA MET A 133 12.35 0.71 -7.25
C MET A 133 12.91 -0.49 -8.01
N ARG A 134 12.21 -0.99 -9.03
CA ARG A 134 12.69 -2.06 -9.92
C ARG A 134 13.97 -1.63 -10.66
N GLN A 135 14.00 -0.43 -11.21
CA GLN A 135 15.16 0.11 -11.92
C GLN A 135 16.37 0.29 -10.99
N LEU A 136 16.16 0.73 -9.75
CA LEU A 136 17.25 0.85 -8.77
C LEU A 136 17.86 -0.51 -8.45
N LEU A 137 17.04 -1.53 -8.16
CA LEU A 137 17.53 -2.88 -7.87
C LEU A 137 18.23 -3.48 -9.08
N ALA A 138 17.65 -3.36 -10.27
CA ALA A 138 18.26 -3.84 -11.51
C ALA A 138 19.63 -3.22 -11.76
N GLY A 139 19.76 -1.91 -11.62
CA GLY A 139 21.04 -1.21 -11.74
C GLY A 139 22.04 -1.60 -10.65
N ALA A 140 21.59 -1.79 -9.40
CA ALA A 140 22.48 -2.16 -8.30
C ALA A 140 23.00 -3.60 -8.42
N LEU A 141 22.16 -4.53 -8.87
CA LEU A 141 22.46 -5.95 -8.97
C LEU A 141 22.96 -6.39 -10.35
N GLY A 142 22.84 -5.52 -11.38
CA GLY A 142 23.39 -5.75 -12.72
C GLY A 142 22.55 -6.70 -13.58
N TYR A 143 21.21 -6.62 -13.51
CA TYR A 143 20.30 -7.38 -14.36
C TYR A 143 19.34 -6.47 -15.13
N GLU A 144 18.70 -7.02 -16.14
CA GLU A 144 17.60 -6.39 -16.89
C GLU A 144 16.26 -7.01 -16.48
N TYR A 145 15.16 -6.26 -16.56
CA TYR A 145 13.81 -6.73 -16.23
C TYR A 145 12.79 -6.23 -17.26
N GLU A 146 11.72 -6.97 -17.41
CA GLU A 146 10.60 -6.61 -18.29
C GLU A 146 9.58 -5.76 -17.51
N GLU A 147 9.32 -4.53 -17.96
CA GLU A 147 8.43 -3.59 -17.27
C GLU A 147 6.99 -4.11 -17.17
N GLU A 148 6.50 -4.78 -18.19
CA GLU A 148 5.15 -5.35 -18.29
C GLU A 148 4.96 -6.58 -17.40
N SER A 149 6.03 -7.29 -17.09
CA SER A 149 6.00 -8.47 -16.22
C SER A 149 5.98 -8.03 -14.76
N LEU A 150 4.85 -8.20 -14.08
CA LEU A 150 4.65 -7.81 -12.69
C LEU A 150 4.34 -9.02 -11.81
N ASP A 151 5.25 -9.31 -10.88
CA ASP A 151 5.07 -10.36 -9.86
C ASP A 151 5.44 -9.81 -8.49
N TYR A 152 4.48 -9.72 -7.60
CA TYR A 152 4.70 -9.27 -6.22
C TYR A 152 5.36 -10.33 -5.33
N GLY A 153 5.52 -11.56 -5.78
CA GLY A 153 6.20 -12.62 -5.06
C GLY A 153 5.58 -12.98 -3.71
N ILE A 154 4.31 -12.62 -3.49
CA ILE A 154 3.61 -12.88 -2.23
C ILE A 154 3.28 -14.36 -2.12
N ASP A 155 3.80 -15.00 -1.08
CA ASP A 155 3.34 -16.32 -0.63
C ASP A 155 2.10 -16.12 0.25
N ARG A 156 0.94 -16.46 -0.30
CA ARG A 156 -0.35 -16.27 0.38
C ARG A 156 -0.47 -17.11 1.67
N SER A 157 0.32 -18.17 1.83
CA SER A 157 0.35 -18.96 3.06
C SER A 157 1.01 -18.22 4.25
N ARG A 158 1.80 -17.15 3.93
CA ARG A 158 2.43 -16.29 4.93
C ARG A 158 1.55 -15.12 5.38
N LEU A 159 0.37 -14.95 4.78
CA LEU A 159 -0.63 -14.01 5.27
C LEU A 159 -1.17 -14.50 6.63
N GLY A 160 -1.69 -13.56 7.42
CA GLY A 160 -2.26 -13.90 8.73
C GLY A 160 -3.47 -14.84 8.63
N PRO A 161 -3.84 -15.50 9.72
CA PRO A 161 -5.07 -16.28 9.77
C PRO A 161 -6.29 -15.36 9.68
N VAL A 162 -7.38 -15.87 9.13
CA VAL A 162 -8.70 -15.23 9.23
C VAL A 162 -9.42 -15.86 10.42
N LEU A 163 -9.52 -15.10 11.51
CA LEU A 163 -10.08 -15.56 12.79
C LEU A 163 -11.55 -15.15 13.02
N ILE A 164 -12.20 -14.63 11.97
CA ILE A 164 -13.59 -14.21 12.00
C ILE A 164 -14.37 -14.91 10.88
N ASP A 165 -15.66 -15.13 11.10
CA ASP A 165 -16.52 -15.63 10.04
C ASP A 165 -16.71 -14.56 8.97
N LEU A 166 -16.43 -14.91 7.73
CA LEU A 166 -16.58 -14.03 6.59
C LEU A 166 -17.86 -14.38 5.81
N PRO A 167 -18.60 -13.38 5.31
CA PRO A 167 -19.66 -13.63 4.36
C PRO A 167 -19.12 -14.33 3.11
N GLU A 168 -19.94 -15.12 2.44
CA GLU A 168 -19.56 -15.82 1.22
C GLU A 168 -19.17 -14.85 0.09
N ARG A 169 -19.90 -13.75 -0.05
CA ARG A 169 -19.65 -12.70 -1.07
C ARG A 169 -19.53 -11.34 -0.40
N PHE A 170 -18.38 -10.72 -0.52
CA PHE A 170 -18.15 -9.42 0.11
C PHE A 170 -17.17 -8.53 -0.66
N VAL A 171 -17.35 -7.24 -0.49
CA VAL A 171 -16.46 -6.18 -0.97
C VAL A 171 -15.80 -5.51 0.23
N VAL A 172 -14.52 -5.19 0.14
CA VAL A 172 -13.81 -4.44 1.20
C VAL A 172 -13.78 -2.96 0.84
N PHE A 173 -14.28 -2.10 1.75
CA PHE A 173 -14.18 -0.65 1.63
C PHE A 173 -12.96 -0.14 2.40
N ILE A 174 -11.93 0.30 1.68
CA ILE A 174 -10.71 0.89 2.25
C ILE A 174 -10.94 2.40 2.35
N HIS A 175 -11.75 2.80 3.34
CA HIS A 175 -12.38 4.12 3.45
C HIS A 175 -11.52 5.19 4.11
N SER A 176 -10.34 4.83 4.62
CA SER A 176 -9.48 5.73 5.41
C SER A 176 -8.05 5.80 4.88
N THR A 177 -7.43 6.94 5.09
CA THR A 177 -6.06 7.25 4.72
C THR A 177 -5.50 8.32 5.67
N SER A 178 -4.17 8.43 5.76
CA SER A 178 -3.50 9.40 6.64
C SER A 178 -3.63 10.86 6.22
N TRP A 179 -3.98 11.13 4.95
CA TRP A 179 -4.14 12.49 4.41
C TRP A 179 -5.62 12.84 4.30
N THR A 180 -6.04 13.92 4.95
CA THR A 180 -7.44 14.38 4.89
C THR A 180 -7.86 14.80 3.48
N SER A 181 -6.93 15.26 2.65
CA SER A 181 -7.15 15.60 1.24
C SER A 181 -7.45 14.41 0.33
N LYS A 182 -7.22 13.18 0.80
CA LYS A 182 -7.53 11.94 0.06
C LYS A 182 -8.83 11.28 0.51
N VAL A 183 -9.51 11.84 1.50
CA VAL A 183 -10.67 11.20 2.13
C VAL A 183 -11.94 11.48 1.33
N TRP A 184 -12.53 10.44 0.76
CA TRP A 184 -13.83 10.53 0.08
C TRP A 184 -14.95 10.74 1.09
N PRO A 185 -15.96 11.60 0.82
CA PRO A 185 -17.03 11.94 1.78
C PRO A 185 -17.79 10.72 2.29
N GLU A 186 -18.23 10.74 3.56
CA GLU A 186 -18.94 9.62 4.17
C GLU A 186 -20.26 9.33 3.47
N PHE A 187 -21.00 10.34 3.02
CA PHE A 187 -22.24 10.13 2.27
C PHE A 187 -22.03 9.41 0.94
N CYS A 188 -20.87 9.59 0.30
CA CYS A 188 -20.52 8.84 -0.92
C CYS A 188 -20.28 7.36 -0.61
N TRP A 189 -19.61 7.07 0.52
CA TRP A 189 -19.43 5.69 0.97
C TRP A 189 -20.77 5.03 1.35
N GLN A 190 -21.69 5.76 1.98
CA GLN A 190 -23.02 5.26 2.34
C GLN A 190 -23.88 4.98 1.11
N ASP A 191 -23.83 5.83 0.08
CA ASP A 191 -24.52 5.58 -1.19
C ASP A 191 -23.92 4.36 -1.91
N LEU A 192 -22.58 4.27 -1.99
CA LEU A 192 -21.92 3.09 -2.55
C LEU A 192 -22.27 1.81 -1.76
N LEU A 193 -22.29 1.88 -0.43
CA LEU A 193 -22.68 0.76 0.44
C LEU A 193 -24.09 0.26 0.09
N SER A 194 -25.04 1.16 -0.07
CA SER A 194 -26.42 0.81 -0.44
C SER A 194 -26.50 0.07 -1.76
N LYS A 195 -25.74 0.51 -2.76
CA LYS A 195 -25.69 -0.13 -4.08
C LYS A 195 -25.07 -1.53 -4.03
N VAL A 196 -23.93 -1.68 -3.36
CA VAL A 196 -23.21 -2.95 -3.21
C VAL A 196 -24.07 -3.97 -2.47
N THR A 197 -24.73 -3.55 -1.40
CA THR A 197 -25.56 -4.46 -0.58
C THR A 197 -26.89 -4.81 -1.22
N SER A 198 -27.44 -3.95 -2.08
CA SER A 198 -28.61 -4.24 -2.93
C SER A 198 -28.28 -5.33 -3.98
N ASP A 199 -27.05 -5.38 -4.47
CA ASP A 199 -26.59 -6.41 -5.41
C ASP A 199 -26.13 -7.71 -4.69
N GLY A 200 -26.46 -7.87 -3.40
CA GLY A 200 -26.28 -9.11 -2.65
C GLY A 200 -24.94 -9.28 -1.93
N TYR A 201 -24.03 -8.32 -2.01
CA TYR A 201 -22.75 -8.38 -1.32
C TYR A 201 -22.85 -7.86 0.12
N ALA A 202 -22.03 -8.42 1.01
CA ALA A 202 -21.69 -7.76 2.26
C ALA A 202 -20.54 -6.76 2.03
N VAL A 203 -20.40 -5.79 2.94
CA VAL A 203 -19.30 -4.82 2.90
C VAL A 203 -18.52 -4.89 4.19
N LEU A 204 -17.21 -5.11 4.10
CA LEU A 204 -16.31 -5.12 5.25
C LEU A 204 -15.50 -3.83 5.29
N LEU A 205 -15.45 -3.22 6.49
CA LEU A 205 -14.79 -1.93 6.72
C LEU A 205 -13.61 -2.13 7.70
N PRO A 206 -12.37 -2.33 7.20
CA PRO A 206 -11.17 -2.35 8.03
C PRO A 206 -10.80 -0.94 8.50
N TRP A 207 -10.13 -0.85 9.64
CA TRP A 207 -9.65 0.38 10.24
C TRP A 207 -8.29 0.19 10.91
N GLY A 208 -7.55 1.27 11.15
CA GLY A 208 -6.23 1.27 11.77
C GLY A 208 -6.18 1.91 13.15
N ASP A 209 -7.02 2.92 13.38
CA ASP A 209 -7.12 3.61 14.66
C ASP A 209 -8.59 3.88 15.04
N GLU A 210 -8.81 4.46 16.22
CA GLU A 210 -10.16 4.69 16.75
C GLU A 210 -10.94 5.72 15.92
N ALA A 211 -10.28 6.73 15.34
CA ALA A 211 -10.95 7.71 14.49
C ALA A 211 -11.46 7.06 13.18
N GLU A 212 -10.67 6.19 12.60
CA GLU A 212 -11.08 5.38 11.45
C GLU A 212 -12.20 4.40 11.80
N ARG A 213 -12.16 3.78 13.00
CA ARG A 213 -13.23 2.91 13.48
C ARG A 213 -14.56 3.66 13.60
N GLN A 214 -14.54 4.84 14.19
CA GLN A 214 -15.72 5.70 14.31
C GLN A 214 -16.29 6.08 12.94
N ARG A 215 -15.43 6.38 11.98
CA ARG A 215 -15.79 6.62 10.59
C ARG A 215 -16.46 5.39 9.96
N ALA A 216 -15.88 4.20 10.14
CA ALA A 216 -16.46 2.94 9.65
C ALA A 216 -17.87 2.71 10.23
N VAL A 217 -18.06 2.97 11.52
CA VAL A 217 -19.37 2.86 12.19
C VAL A 217 -20.40 3.82 11.56
N ARG A 218 -20.02 5.08 11.29
CA ARG A 218 -20.95 6.04 10.64
C ARG A 218 -21.28 5.64 9.20
N ILE A 219 -20.31 5.10 8.44
CA ILE A 219 -20.54 4.60 7.08
C ILE A 219 -21.49 3.40 7.11
N ALA A 220 -21.30 2.48 8.06
CA ALA A 220 -22.10 1.25 8.19
C ALA A 220 -23.51 1.49 8.76
N ALA A 221 -23.79 2.67 9.32
CA ALA A 221 -25.02 2.95 10.04
C ALA A 221 -26.27 2.66 9.21
N GLY A 222 -27.21 1.88 9.80
CA GLY A 222 -28.47 1.52 9.15
C GLY A 222 -28.42 0.42 8.09
N ASN A 223 -27.23 -0.19 7.86
CA ASN A 223 -27.09 -1.28 6.89
C ASN A 223 -26.60 -2.57 7.57
N ASN A 224 -27.44 -3.60 7.62
CA ASN A 224 -27.15 -4.87 8.29
C ASN A 224 -26.16 -5.78 7.55
N LYS A 225 -25.83 -5.48 6.30
CA LYS A 225 -24.78 -6.17 5.52
C LYS A 225 -23.42 -5.47 5.61
N ALA A 226 -23.32 -4.35 6.31
CA ALA A 226 -22.07 -3.65 6.57
C ALA A 226 -21.45 -4.15 7.88
N ILE A 227 -20.20 -4.61 7.81
CA ILE A 227 -19.47 -5.20 8.94
C ILE A 227 -18.24 -4.35 9.22
N VAL A 228 -18.25 -3.63 10.34
CA VAL A 228 -17.06 -2.98 10.87
C VAL A 228 -16.18 -4.04 11.49
N LEU A 229 -14.99 -4.24 10.93
CA LEU A 229 -14.08 -5.30 11.38
C LEU A 229 -13.57 -5.02 12.79
N PRO A 230 -13.17 -6.05 13.57
CA PRO A 230 -12.44 -5.85 14.81
C PRO A 230 -11.05 -5.24 14.57
N ALA A 231 -10.32 -4.96 15.65
CA ALA A 231 -8.92 -4.56 15.53
C ALA A 231 -8.10 -5.72 14.95
N LEU A 232 -7.49 -5.50 13.80
CA LEU A 232 -6.75 -6.51 13.06
C LEU A 232 -5.34 -6.02 12.71
N SER A 233 -4.39 -6.92 12.70
CA SER A 233 -3.05 -6.70 12.16
C SER A 233 -3.10 -6.47 10.64
N ILE A 234 -2.00 -6.01 10.06
CA ILE A 234 -1.90 -5.82 8.61
C ILE A 234 -2.02 -7.16 7.88
N SER A 235 -1.43 -8.23 8.41
CA SER A 235 -1.51 -9.57 7.81
C SER A 235 -2.92 -10.15 7.83
N GLU A 236 -3.67 -9.96 8.91
CA GLU A 236 -5.08 -10.39 8.98
C GLU A 236 -5.95 -9.60 7.99
N LYS A 237 -5.74 -8.29 7.87
CA LYS A 237 -6.40 -7.46 6.85
C LYS A 237 -6.07 -7.94 5.44
N ALA A 238 -4.80 -8.25 5.16
CA ALA A 238 -4.37 -8.79 3.88
C ALA A 238 -5.02 -10.15 3.58
N ALA A 239 -5.13 -11.03 4.59
CA ALA A 239 -5.80 -12.32 4.45
C ALA A 239 -7.30 -12.19 4.16
N ILE A 240 -7.97 -11.19 4.75
CA ILE A 240 -9.37 -10.87 4.43
C ILE A 240 -9.49 -10.31 3.01
N ILE A 241 -8.65 -9.33 2.65
CA ILE A 241 -8.61 -8.78 1.28
C ILE A 241 -8.39 -9.88 0.25
N ASN A 242 -7.52 -10.84 0.53
CA ASN A 242 -7.24 -11.98 -0.37
C ASN A 242 -8.46 -12.87 -0.65
N ARG A 243 -9.52 -12.78 0.15
CA ARG A 243 -10.79 -13.51 -0.01
C ARG A 243 -11.93 -12.64 -0.53
N ALA A 244 -11.70 -11.34 -0.71
CA ALA A 244 -12.72 -10.41 -1.16
C ALA A 244 -13.07 -10.64 -2.63
N SER A 245 -14.34 -10.47 -2.98
CA SER A 245 -14.78 -10.45 -4.38
C SER A 245 -14.18 -9.24 -5.12
N ALA A 246 -14.03 -8.12 -4.41
CA ALA A 246 -13.43 -6.89 -4.92
C ALA A 246 -13.10 -5.93 -3.77
N THR A 247 -12.38 -4.85 -4.10
CA THR A 247 -12.19 -3.73 -3.16
C THR A 247 -12.50 -2.39 -3.81
N VAL A 248 -12.98 -1.45 -3.00
CA VAL A 248 -13.00 -0.03 -3.34
C VAL A 248 -12.19 0.70 -2.28
N GLY A 249 -11.23 1.48 -2.70
CA GLY A 249 -10.31 2.12 -1.76
C GLY A 249 -9.89 3.53 -2.15
N LEU A 250 -9.29 4.19 -1.17
CA LEU A 250 -8.55 5.44 -1.34
C LEU A 250 -7.08 5.12 -1.64
N ASP A 251 -6.31 6.12 -2.06
CA ASP A 251 -4.86 5.98 -2.19
C ASP A 251 -4.22 5.78 -0.80
N THR A 252 -4.05 4.51 -0.44
CA THR A 252 -3.49 4.07 0.85
C THR A 252 -2.85 2.69 0.73
N GLY A 253 -2.07 2.31 1.73
CA GLY A 253 -1.33 1.05 1.70
C GLY A 253 -2.18 -0.22 1.53
N LEU A 254 -3.42 -0.26 2.02
CA LEU A 254 -4.31 -1.42 1.84
C LEU A 254 -4.75 -1.56 0.38
N SER A 255 -4.90 -0.47 -0.38
CA SER A 255 -5.20 -0.53 -1.82
C SER A 255 -4.03 -1.12 -2.61
N HIS A 256 -2.80 -0.81 -2.23
CA HIS A 256 -1.61 -1.46 -2.81
C HIS A 256 -1.54 -2.95 -2.45
N ILE A 257 -1.97 -3.34 -1.25
CA ILE A 257 -2.06 -4.75 -0.85
C ILE A 257 -3.12 -5.48 -1.71
N ALA A 258 -4.29 -4.87 -1.94
CA ALA A 258 -5.31 -5.45 -2.81
C ALA A 258 -4.79 -5.66 -4.23
N ALA A 259 -4.05 -4.68 -4.78
CA ALA A 259 -3.40 -4.80 -6.08
C ALA A 259 -2.35 -5.91 -6.12
N ALA A 260 -1.51 -6.00 -5.09
CA ALA A 260 -0.47 -7.02 -4.98
C ALA A 260 -1.01 -8.44 -4.83
N LEU A 261 -2.23 -8.59 -4.30
CA LEU A 261 -2.96 -9.84 -4.19
C LEU A 261 -3.84 -10.15 -5.41
N ASP A 262 -3.79 -9.27 -6.44
CA ASP A 262 -4.56 -9.38 -7.68
C ASP A 262 -6.08 -9.41 -7.46
N ILE A 263 -6.56 -8.68 -6.45
CA ILE A 263 -7.99 -8.54 -6.17
C ILE A 263 -8.56 -7.42 -7.06
N PRO A 264 -9.68 -7.64 -7.77
CA PRO A 264 -10.34 -6.59 -8.56
C PRO A 264 -10.60 -5.36 -7.70
N SER A 265 -10.07 -4.21 -8.11
CA SER A 265 -10.06 -3.04 -7.22
C SER A 265 -10.28 -1.74 -7.98
N ILE A 266 -11.04 -0.85 -7.35
CA ILE A 266 -11.07 0.56 -7.73
C ILE A 266 -10.39 1.37 -6.65
N THR A 267 -9.42 2.18 -7.05
CA THR A 267 -8.77 3.14 -6.15
C THR A 267 -9.07 4.56 -6.60
N ILE A 268 -9.53 5.39 -5.64
CA ILE A 268 -9.96 6.78 -5.85
C ILE A 268 -8.78 7.71 -5.55
N TYR A 269 -8.49 8.61 -6.49
CA TYR A 269 -7.39 9.57 -6.43
C TYR A 269 -7.90 11.02 -6.56
N GLY A 270 -7.27 11.90 -5.80
CA GLY A 270 -7.50 13.35 -5.86
C GLY A 270 -6.20 14.12 -5.64
N ALA A 271 -5.65 14.06 -4.43
CA ALA A 271 -4.43 14.79 -4.06
C ALA A 271 -3.13 14.19 -4.65
N THR A 272 -3.15 12.98 -5.14
CA THR A 272 -1.97 12.27 -5.71
C THR A 272 -2.25 11.83 -7.14
N ASP A 273 -1.17 11.74 -7.93
CA ASP A 273 -1.23 11.29 -9.31
C ASP A 273 -1.07 9.75 -9.37
N PRO A 274 -2.09 9.01 -9.84
CA PRO A 274 -2.01 7.55 -9.97
C PRO A 274 -0.95 7.09 -10.98
N LEU A 275 -0.56 7.92 -11.94
CA LEU A 275 0.52 7.60 -12.89
C LEU A 275 1.89 7.53 -12.20
N LEU A 276 2.06 8.20 -11.06
CA LEU A 276 3.31 8.21 -10.30
C LEU A 276 3.32 7.26 -9.11
N VAL A 277 2.16 7.08 -8.45
CA VAL A 277 2.10 6.34 -7.17
C VAL A 277 0.95 5.33 -7.10
N GLY A 278 0.20 5.11 -8.18
CA GLY A 278 -1.01 4.30 -8.18
C GLY A 278 -0.78 2.83 -7.77
N ALA A 279 -1.81 2.21 -7.21
CA ALA A 279 -1.82 0.79 -6.92
C ALA A 279 -1.82 0.01 -8.25
N THR A 280 -0.77 -0.76 -8.53
CA THR A 280 -0.53 -1.37 -9.84
C THR A 280 -0.83 -2.87 -9.81
N GLY A 281 -1.52 -3.38 -10.83
CA GLY A 281 -1.89 -4.79 -10.98
C GLY A 281 -2.78 -4.98 -12.20
N GLN A 282 -3.08 -6.24 -12.57
CA GLN A 282 -3.88 -6.54 -13.76
C GLN A 282 -5.34 -6.11 -13.62
N HIS A 283 -5.92 -6.26 -12.42
CA HIS A 283 -7.33 -5.99 -12.14
C HIS A 283 -7.52 -4.70 -11.33
N GLN A 284 -6.76 -3.65 -11.69
CA GLN A 284 -6.79 -2.36 -11.02
C GLN A 284 -7.36 -1.27 -11.91
N LEU A 285 -8.29 -0.50 -11.38
CA LEU A 285 -8.83 0.69 -12.03
C LEU A 285 -8.65 1.92 -11.12
N HIS A 286 -8.04 2.95 -11.67
CA HIS A 286 -7.88 4.22 -10.98
C HIS A 286 -8.98 5.19 -11.42
N LEU A 287 -9.72 5.73 -10.47
CA LEU A 287 -10.64 6.84 -10.69
C LEU A 287 -10.02 8.11 -10.12
N ALA A 288 -9.48 8.92 -11.00
CA ALA A 288 -8.97 10.24 -10.66
C ALA A 288 -10.03 11.32 -10.95
N SER A 289 -10.12 12.31 -10.07
CA SER A 289 -10.89 13.52 -10.33
C SER A 289 -10.28 14.30 -11.49
N THR A 290 -11.10 15.06 -12.19
CA THR A 290 -10.66 16.01 -13.23
C THR A 290 -10.60 17.44 -12.72
N PHE A 291 -10.79 17.65 -11.43
CA PHE A 291 -10.79 18.94 -10.78
C PHE A 291 -9.48 19.71 -10.99
N GLU A 292 -9.54 21.03 -11.05
CA GLU A 292 -8.41 21.90 -11.42
C GLU A 292 -7.13 21.73 -10.57
N CYS A 293 -7.26 21.30 -9.32
CA CYS A 293 -6.12 21.10 -8.40
C CYS A 293 -5.76 19.63 -8.15
N VAL A 294 -6.20 18.72 -9.01
CA VAL A 294 -5.86 17.29 -8.90
C VAL A 294 -4.34 17.08 -8.91
N GLY A 295 -3.83 16.15 -8.11
CA GLY A 295 -2.39 15.93 -7.98
C GLY A 295 -1.66 17.01 -7.16
N CYS A 296 -2.35 17.75 -6.29
CA CYS A 296 -1.78 18.87 -5.53
C CYS A 296 -0.72 18.44 -4.49
N HIS A 297 -0.64 17.18 -4.12
CA HIS A 297 0.28 16.62 -3.10
C HIS A 297 0.18 17.29 -1.72
N GLU A 298 -0.97 17.88 -1.38
CA GLU A 298 -1.22 18.50 -0.08
C GLU A 298 -1.84 17.51 0.89
N VAL A 299 -1.35 17.49 2.13
CA VAL A 299 -1.90 16.63 3.21
C VAL A 299 -3.32 17.04 3.59
N GLU A 300 -3.58 18.33 3.58
CA GLU A 300 -4.89 18.94 3.83
C GLU A 300 -5.35 19.72 2.60
N CYS A 301 -6.65 19.67 2.31
CA CYS A 301 -7.21 20.37 1.16
C CYS A 301 -7.10 21.90 1.33
N LYS A 302 -6.33 22.55 0.46
CA LYS A 302 -6.12 24.01 0.43
C LYS A 302 -7.03 24.74 -0.54
N TYR A 303 -7.94 24.05 -1.23
CA TYR A 303 -8.87 24.69 -2.14
C TYR A 303 -9.74 25.73 -1.41
N SER A 304 -9.76 26.95 -1.93
CA SER A 304 -10.46 28.11 -1.34
C SER A 304 -11.70 28.55 -2.11
N GLY A 305 -11.95 27.93 -3.28
CA GLY A 305 -13.15 28.20 -4.07
C GLY A 305 -14.44 27.67 -3.44
N PRO A 306 -15.59 27.93 -4.07
CA PRO A 306 -16.88 27.45 -3.58
C PRO A 306 -16.94 25.91 -3.63
N ALA A 307 -17.23 25.31 -2.47
CA ALA A 307 -17.41 23.87 -2.35
C ALA A 307 -18.20 23.55 -1.09
N ASP A 308 -19.20 22.69 -1.20
CA ASP A 308 -20.01 22.24 -0.06
C ASP A 308 -19.21 21.28 0.84
N PHE A 309 -18.21 20.60 0.28
CA PHE A 309 -17.38 19.63 0.99
C PHE A 309 -15.89 19.78 0.60
N LYS A 310 -15.03 19.43 1.55
CA LYS A 310 -13.58 19.33 1.32
C LYS A 310 -13.10 17.90 1.61
N PRO A 311 -12.30 17.31 0.72
CA PRO A 311 -11.77 17.86 -0.53
C PRO A 311 -12.81 17.94 -1.66
N ALA A 312 -12.90 19.09 -2.33
CA ALA A 312 -13.89 19.35 -3.38
C ALA A 312 -13.74 18.40 -4.57
N CYS A 313 -12.50 18.08 -4.96
CA CYS A 313 -12.19 17.21 -6.09
C CYS A 313 -12.80 15.80 -5.97
N LEU A 314 -12.90 15.24 -4.78
CA LEU A 314 -13.39 13.87 -4.60
C LEU A 314 -14.92 13.75 -4.69
N VAL A 315 -15.67 14.85 -4.55
CA VAL A 315 -17.15 14.86 -4.70
C VAL A 315 -17.57 14.61 -6.15
N GLU A 316 -16.71 14.90 -7.13
CA GLU A 316 -16.98 14.60 -8.53
C GLU A 316 -17.07 13.11 -8.83
N ILE A 317 -16.36 12.28 -8.06
CA ILE A 317 -16.35 10.82 -8.24
C ILE A 317 -17.63 10.27 -7.63
N LYS A 318 -18.59 9.94 -8.49
CA LYS A 318 -19.93 9.51 -8.05
C LYS A 318 -19.95 8.02 -7.69
N PRO A 319 -20.61 7.63 -6.58
CA PRO A 319 -20.71 6.23 -6.13
C PRO A 319 -21.29 5.29 -7.20
N GLU A 320 -22.29 5.75 -7.96
CA GLU A 320 -22.85 5.00 -9.06
C GLU A 320 -21.80 4.62 -10.12
N HIS A 321 -20.96 5.58 -10.50
CA HIS A 321 -19.90 5.34 -11.47
C HIS A 321 -18.85 4.35 -10.92
N VAL A 322 -18.49 4.49 -9.65
CA VAL A 322 -17.57 3.54 -8.96
C VAL A 322 -18.13 2.11 -9.03
N TRP A 323 -19.40 1.93 -8.67
CA TRP A 323 -20.02 0.60 -8.64
C TRP A 323 -20.14 -0.02 -10.04
N GLN A 324 -20.61 0.75 -11.01
CA GLN A 324 -20.69 0.29 -12.40
C GLN A 324 -19.33 -0.14 -12.94
N LYS A 325 -18.28 0.65 -12.72
CA LYS A 325 -16.92 0.31 -13.16
C LYS A 325 -16.40 -0.95 -12.47
N LEU A 326 -16.69 -1.14 -11.18
CA LEU A 326 -16.26 -2.33 -10.44
C LEU A 326 -16.94 -3.60 -10.99
N LYS A 327 -18.22 -3.54 -11.33
CA LYS A 327 -18.94 -4.65 -11.96
C LYS A 327 -18.33 -5.07 -13.31
N HIS A 328 -17.86 -4.11 -14.10
CA HIS A 328 -17.18 -4.40 -15.37
C HIS A 328 -15.78 -4.98 -15.18
N LEU A 329 -15.06 -4.54 -14.14
CA LEU A 329 -13.72 -5.02 -13.84
C LEU A 329 -13.73 -6.47 -13.33
N SER A 330 -14.80 -6.86 -12.64
CA SER A 330 -14.97 -8.20 -12.06
C SER A 330 -16.24 -8.87 -12.58
N PRO A 331 -16.16 -9.66 -13.66
CA PRO A 331 -17.34 -10.37 -14.21
C PRO A 331 -18.06 -11.26 -13.17
N GLY A 332 -17.34 -11.80 -12.18
CA GLY A 332 -17.93 -12.53 -11.06
C GLY A 332 -18.82 -11.66 -10.15
N VAL A 333 -18.63 -10.34 -10.16
CA VAL A 333 -19.52 -9.37 -9.49
C VAL A 333 -20.77 -9.08 -10.34
N ALA A 334 -20.70 -9.29 -11.65
CA ALA A 334 -21.80 -8.97 -12.60
C ALA A 334 -22.75 -10.15 -12.91
N SER A 335 -22.39 -11.40 -12.63
CA SER A 335 -22.95 -12.55 -13.36
C SER A 335 -24.17 -13.25 -12.75
N GLU A 336 -24.89 -12.68 -11.77
CA GLU A 336 -26.10 -13.35 -11.22
C GLU A 336 -27.43 -12.58 -11.31
N VAL A 337 -27.50 -11.46 -12.04
CA VAL A 337 -28.75 -10.70 -12.19
C VAL A 337 -29.62 -11.22 -13.37
N VAL A 338 -29.15 -12.18 -14.19
CA VAL A 338 -29.82 -12.59 -15.42
C VAL A 338 -30.67 -13.89 -15.31
N SER A 339 -30.69 -14.59 -14.19
CA SER A 339 -31.38 -15.90 -14.11
C SER A 339 -32.71 -15.94 -13.33
N LEU A 340 -33.32 -14.80 -13.00
CA LEU A 340 -34.64 -14.74 -12.36
C LEU A 340 -35.71 -14.05 -13.24
N GLY A 341 -35.77 -14.42 -14.52
CA GLY A 341 -36.77 -13.85 -15.42
C GLY A 341 -37.02 -14.65 -16.68
N ALA A 342 -37.29 -15.96 -16.56
CA ALA A 342 -37.89 -16.74 -17.64
C ALA A 342 -38.58 -17.97 -17.03
N ASN A 343 -39.83 -17.77 -16.61
CA ASN A 343 -40.90 -18.73 -16.68
C ASN A 343 -42.25 -18.00 -16.55
#